data_5e37cd22bd0daf27dc57e87dacda7aed
#
_entry.id   5e37cd22bd0daf27dc57e87dacda7aed
#
_cell.length_a   1.000
_cell.length_b   1.000
_cell.length_c   1.000
_cell.angle_alpha   90.00
_cell.angle_beta   90.00
_cell.angle_gamma   90.00
#
_symmetry.space_group_name_H-M   'P 1'
#
loop_
_entity.id
_entity.type
_entity.pdbx_description
1 polymer ?
#
loop_
_entity_poly.entity_id
_entity_poly.type
_entity_poly.pdbx_seq_one_letter_code
_entity_poly.pdbx_strand_id
1 'polypeptide(L)'
;PHASPVYHAIQYLLGRQTQDQLARFRGFGGAQSYPSRTKDADDVDFSTGSVGLGVAMTSFAALVQEYVRLKGFGPERDQGRMIALAGDAEFDEGNVFEAMLEGWKHHVRNLWWIVDYNRQSLDSIITERLFARIDDLFRAMGWRVEILKYGKLLDRAFSQTGGDALKHWIDRCPNSLYSALTYKGGAAWREYLMKDIGDV
;
A
#
# COMPACT_ATOMS: atom_id res chain seq x y z
N PRO A 1 4.86 5.57 -6.66
CA PRO A 1 6.33 5.62 -6.53
C PRO A 1 6.83 5.20 -5.14
N HIS A 2 6.06 5.42 -4.07
CA HIS A 2 6.47 5.07 -2.70
C HIS A 2 6.63 3.56 -2.50
N ALA A 3 5.84 2.75 -3.17
CA ALA A 3 5.89 1.29 -3.09
C ALA A 3 6.80 0.63 -4.16
N SER A 4 7.64 1.39 -4.87
CA SER A 4 8.52 0.84 -5.89
C SER A 4 9.46 -0.28 -5.41
N PRO A 5 10.01 -0.26 -4.19
CA PRO A 5 10.80 -1.39 -3.69
C PRO A 5 9.99 -2.70 -3.63
N VAL A 6 8.73 -2.60 -3.21
CA VAL A 6 7.82 -3.76 -3.15
C VAL A 6 7.52 -4.28 -4.55
N TYR A 7 7.25 -3.39 -5.50
CA TYR A 7 7.05 -3.74 -6.90
C TYR A 7 8.23 -4.52 -7.47
N HIS A 8 9.45 -4.00 -7.38
CA HIS A 8 10.65 -4.67 -7.87
C HIS A 8 10.93 -5.99 -7.15
N ALA A 9 10.65 -6.08 -5.85
CA ALA A 9 10.75 -7.34 -5.10
C ALA A 9 9.77 -8.40 -5.62
N ILE A 10 8.52 -8.02 -5.92
CA ILE A 10 7.54 -8.91 -6.55
C ILE A 10 8.02 -9.37 -7.92
N GLN A 11 8.53 -8.47 -8.77
CA GLN A 11 9.08 -8.82 -10.07
C GLN A 11 10.26 -9.78 -9.97
N TYR A 12 11.12 -9.62 -8.95
CA TYR A 12 12.18 -10.59 -8.65
C TYR A 12 11.62 -11.96 -8.28
N LEU A 13 10.64 -12.03 -7.39
CA LEU A 13 10.01 -13.29 -6.99
C LEU A 13 9.29 -14.00 -8.14
N LEU A 14 8.81 -13.24 -9.13
CA LEU A 14 8.22 -13.76 -10.37
C LEU A 14 9.26 -14.13 -11.44
N GLY A 15 10.56 -13.98 -11.14
CA GLY A 15 11.65 -14.28 -12.08
C GLY A 15 11.81 -13.25 -13.21
N ARG A 16 11.22 -12.07 -13.09
CA ARG A 16 11.26 -10.99 -14.10
C ARG A 16 12.28 -9.91 -13.80
N GLN A 17 12.89 -9.95 -12.63
CA GLN A 17 13.92 -9.02 -12.17
C GLN A 17 15.12 -9.82 -11.66
N THR A 18 16.36 -9.28 -11.80
CA THR A 18 17.56 -9.94 -11.31
C THR A 18 17.94 -9.47 -9.91
N GLN A 19 18.61 -10.35 -9.15
CA GLN A 19 19.11 -10.00 -7.82
C GLN A 19 20.12 -8.86 -7.88
N ASP A 20 20.97 -8.82 -8.91
CA ASP A 20 21.96 -7.77 -9.09
C ASP A 20 21.34 -6.39 -9.32
N GLN A 21 20.30 -6.31 -10.16
CA GLN A 21 19.58 -5.06 -10.38
C GLN A 21 18.81 -4.61 -9.13
N LEU A 22 18.20 -5.56 -8.41
CA LEU A 22 17.49 -5.27 -7.16
C LEU A 22 18.46 -4.79 -6.07
N ALA A 23 19.63 -5.43 -5.93
CA ALA A 23 20.65 -5.03 -4.97
C ALA A 23 21.21 -3.61 -5.26
N ARG A 24 21.18 -3.21 -6.52
CA ARG A 24 21.58 -1.85 -6.96
C ARG A 24 20.39 -0.89 -7.11
N PHE A 25 19.29 -1.15 -6.41
CA PHE A 25 18.12 -0.25 -6.43
C PHE A 25 18.54 1.21 -6.24
N ARG A 26 18.09 2.10 -7.11
CA ARG A 26 18.49 3.51 -7.23
C ARG A 26 19.93 3.77 -7.68
N GLY A 27 20.75 2.75 -7.81
CA GLY A 27 22.11 2.87 -8.33
C GLY A 27 22.14 2.84 -9.85
N PHE A 28 23.27 3.22 -10.43
CA PHE A 28 23.48 3.16 -11.87
C PHE A 28 23.35 1.71 -12.38
N GLY A 29 22.52 1.50 -13.40
CA GLY A 29 22.23 0.18 -13.95
C GLY A 29 21.42 -0.75 -13.03
N GLY A 30 20.90 -0.25 -11.91
CA GLY A 30 19.99 -0.97 -11.02
C GLY A 30 18.51 -0.67 -11.31
N ALA A 31 17.62 -1.27 -10.52
CA ALA A 31 16.19 -1.02 -10.58
C ALA A 31 15.87 0.45 -10.26
N GLN A 32 14.94 1.03 -11.02
CA GLN A 32 14.61 2.46 -10.92
C GLN A 32 13.83 2.79 -9.65
N SER A 33 14.09 3.98 -9.09
CA SER A 33 13.28 4.53 -7.98
C SER A 33 11.80 4.65 -8.36
N TYR A 34 11.57 4.98 -9.63
CA TYR A 34 10.25 5.08 -10.23
C TYR A 34 10.18 4.06 -11.36
N PRO A 35 9.35 3.01 -11.25
CA PRO A 35 9.24 1.99 -12.28
C PRO A 35 9.06 2.60 -13.67
N SER A 36 9.82 2.14 -14.64
CA SER A 36 9.89 2.73 -15.97
C SER A 36 9.87 1.67 -17.07
N ARG A 37 8.91 1.75 -17.96
CA ARG A 37 8.80 0.86 -19.14
C ARG A 37 10.00 0.90 -20.08
N THR A 38 10.81 1.93 -20.00
CA THR A 38 11.93 2.14 -20.93
C THR A 38 13.30 2.01 -20.29
N LYS A 39 13.39 1.99 -18.95
CA LYS A 39 14.66 1.99 -18.22
C LYS A 39 14.85 0.75 -17.35
N ASP A 40 13.76 0.16 -16.87
CA ASP A 40 13.82 -1.08 -16.13
C ASP A 40 13.94 -2.28 -17.07
N ALA A 41 14.57 -3.35 -16.58
CA ALA A 41 14.70 -4.59 -17.32
C ALA A 41 13.47 -5.50 -17.14
N ASP A 42 12.70 -5.27 -16.10
CA ASP A 42 11.46 -5.98 -15.82
C ASP A 42 10.27 -5.41 -16.63
N ASP A 43 9.21 -6.17 -16.66
CA ASP A 43 8.02 -5.87 -17.47
C ASP A 43 7.11 -4.88 -16.71
N VAL A 44 7.44 -3.60 -16.81
CA VAL A 44 6.71 -2.51 -16.17
C VAL A 44 5.47 -2.15 -16.99
N ASP A 45 4.27 -2.32 -16.42
CA ASP A 45 3.00 -1.99 -17.08
C ASP A 45 2.87 -0.48 -17.33
N PHE A 46 3.17 0.34 -16.32
CA PHE A 46 3.12 1.80 -16.39
C PHE A 46 4.36 2.45 -15.78
N SER A 47 4.93 3.40 -16.51
CA SER A 47 5.95 4.28 -15.92
C SER A 47 5.30 5.17 -14.87
N THR A 48 5.90 5.23 -13.67
CA THR A 48 5.42 6.05 -12.57
C THR A 48 6.48 7.07 -12.14
N GLY A 49 6.11 8.03 -11.30
CA GLY A 49 7.05 9.06 -10.82
C GLY A 49 6.33 10.19 -10.11
N SER A 50 5.16 10.56 -10.58
CA SER A 50 4.29 11.52 -9.89
C SER A 50 3.45 10.80 -8.84
N VAL A 51 3.46 11.30 -7.62
CA VAL A 51 2.71 10.74 -6.49
C VAL A 51 1.21 10.72 -6.83
N GLY A 52 0.53 9.62 -6.52
CA GLY A 52 -0.89 9.42 -6.81
C GLY A 52 -1.24 9.04 -8.25
N LEU A 53 -0.46 9.46 -9.25
CA LEU A 53 -0.78 9.15 -10.66
C LEU A 53 -0.76 7.65 -10.97
N GLY A 54 0.18 6.88 -10.40
CA GLY A 54 0.22 5.42 -10.59
C GLY A 54 -1.06 4.75 -10.09
N VAL A 55 -1.59 5.22 -8.95
CA VAL A 55 -2.86 4.74 -8.38
C VAL A 55 -4.02 5.09 -9.30
N ALA A 56 -4.14 6.35 -9.71
CA ALA A 56 -5.20 6.81 -10.61
C ALA A 56 -5.17 6.09 -11.96
N MET A 57 -3.99 5.92 -12.55
CA MET A 57 -3.81 5.22 -13.84
C MET A 57 -4.34 3.79 -13.81
N THR A 58 -4.21 3.07 -12.70
CA THR A 58 -4.75 1.71 -12.60
C THR A 58 -6.28 1.66 -12.72
N SER A 59 -6.99 2.66 -12.17
CA SER A 59 -8.45 2.78 -12.33
C SER A 59 -8.85 3.01 -13.78
N PHE A 60 -8.20 3.95 -14.44
CA PHE A 60 -8.49 4.23 -15.85
C PHE A 60 -8.07 3.08 -16.77
N ALA A 61 -6.96 2.41 -16.49
CA ALA A 61 -6.55 1.22 -17.22
C ALA A 61 -7.55 0.06 -17.06
N ALA A 62 -8.07 -0.15 -15.84
CA ALA A 62 -9.11 -1.14 -15.59
C ALA A 62 -10.40 -0.82 -16.37
N LEU A 63 -10.79 0.45 -16.43
CA LEU A 63 -11.93 0.92 -17.21
C LEU A 63 -11.72 0.69 -18.71
N VAL A 64 -10.54 1.06 -19.24
CA VAL A 64 -10.20 0.84 -20.65
C VAL A 64 -10.16 -0.65 -21.00
N GLN A 65 -9.59 -1.49 -20.13
CA GLN A 65 -9.57 -2.93 -20.32
C GLN A 65 -10.99 -3.50 -20.43
N GLU A 66 -11.90 -3.06 -19.56
CA GLU A 66 -13.30 -3.47 -19.61
C GLU A 66 -14.00 -2.98 -20.88
N TYR A 67 -13.76 -1.74 -21.29
CA TYR A 67 -14.30 -1.18 -22.52
C TYR A 67 -13.83 -1.98 -23.75
N VAL A 68 -12.54 -2.26 -23.86
CA VAL A 68 -11.97 -3.03 -24.98
C VAL A 68 -12.58 -4.44 -25.03
N ARG A 69 -12.72 -5.08 -23.88
CA ARG A 69 -13.36 -6.41 -23.76
C ARG A 69 -14.81 -6.39 -24.21
N LEU A 70 -15.61 -5.46 -23.71
CA LEU A 70 -17.04 -5.35 -24.04
C LEU A 70 -17.29 -5.02 -25.52
N LYS A 71 -16.35 -4.33 -26.16
CA LYS A 71 -16.43 -4.00 -27.60
C LYS A 71 -15.87 -5.10 -28.50
N GLY A 72 -15.32 -6.17 -27.92
CA GLY A 72 -14.70 -7.24 -28.71
C GLY A 72 -13.44 -6.79 -29.47
N PHE A 73 -12.75 -5.76 -28.98
CA PHE A 73 -11.51 -5.29 -29.58
C PHE A 73 -10.32 -6.13 -29.09
N GLY A 74 -9.55 -6.65 -30.04
CA GLY A 74 -8.37 -7.48 -29.77
C GLY A 74 -8.71 -8.96 -29.53
N PRO A 75 -7.69 -9.77 -29.21
CA PRO A 75 -7.86 -11.20 -28.97
C PRO A 75 -8.69 -11.46 -27.70
N GLU A 76 -9.47 -12.53 -27.72
CA GLU A 76 -10.15 -13.01 -26.52
C GLU A 76 -9.13 -13.40 -25.45
N ARG A 77 -9.19 -12.77 -24.30
CA ARG A 77 -8.32 -13.02 -23.16
C ARG A 77 -9.13 -12.98 -21.88
N ASP A 78 -8.69 -13.74 -20.87
CA ASP A 78 -9.22 -13.63 -19.53
C ASP A 78 -9.06 -12.19 -19.00
N GLN A 79 -10.06 -11.73 -18.27
CA GLN A 79 -10.02 -10.41 -17.68
C GLN A 79 -8.91 -10.35 -16.62
N GLY A 80 -7.86 -9.58 -16.88
CA GLY A 80 -6.83 -9.26 -15.91
C GLY A 80 -7.31 -8.34 -14.81
N ARG A 81 -6.57 -8.29 -13.71
CA ARG A 81 -6.81 -7.36 -12.61
C ARG A 81 -5.71 -6.31 -12.60
N MET A 82 -6.11 -5.04 -12.53
CA MET A 82 -5.19 -3.95 -12.31
C MET A 82 -4.92 -3.83 -10.80
N ILE A 83 -3.63 -3.77 -10.43
CA ILE A 83 -3.21 -3.70 -9.02
C ILE A 83 -2.32 -2.48 -8.84
N ALA A 84 -2.72 -1.57 -7.96
CA ALA A 84 -1.86 -0.48 -7.51
C ALA A 84 -1.27 -0.83 -6.14
N LEU A 85 0.03 -0.58 -5.99
CA LEU A 85 0.72 -0.55 -4.70
C LEU A 85 0.92 0.93 -4.34
N ALA A 86 0.30 1.39 -3.28
CA ALA A 86 0.30 2.78 -2.86
C ALA A 86 0.82 2.94 -1.45
N GLY A 87 1.59 4.00 -1.18
CA GLY A 87 1.82 4.48 0.18
C GLY A 87 0.63 5.31 0.66
N ASP A 88 0.45 5.41 1.98
CA ASP A 88 -0.62 6.23 2.57
C ASP A 88 -0.52 7.72 2.19
N ALA A 89 0.69 8.24 1.99
CA ALA A 89 0.92 9.61 1.52
C ALA A 89 0.48 9.85 0.07
N GLU A 90 0.20 8.82 -0.73
CA GLU A 90 -0.37 9.00 -2.06
C GLU A 90 -1.82 9.51 -2.01
N PHE A 91 -2.49 9.37 -0.85
CA PHE A 91 -3.82 9.90 -0.61
C PHE A 91 -3.84 11.41 -0.27
N ASP A 92 -2.70 12.08 -0.26
CA ASP A 92 -2.63 13.54 -0.24
C ASP A 92 -2.92 14.15 -1.62
N GLU A 93 -2.92 13.31 -2.68
CA GLU A 93 -3.11 13.73 -4.06
C GLU A 93 -4.58 13.65 -4.50
N GLY A 94 -5.11 14.77 -5.01
CA GLY A 94 -6.52 14.88 -5.43
C GLY A 94 -6.93 13.90 -6.54
N ASN A 95 -6.00 13.56 -7.45
CA ASN A 95 -6.25 12.63 -8.55
C ASN A 95 -6.62 11.22 -8.08
N VAL A 96 -6.19 10.80 -6.88
CA VAL A 96 -6.54 9.51 -6.29
C VAL A 96 -8.04 9.47 -5.97
N PHE A 97 -8.58 10.55 -5.40
CA PHE A 97 -10.00 10.65 -5.07
C PHE A 97 -10.88 10.76 -6.32
N GLU A 98 -10.41 11.48 -7.33
CA GLU A 98 -11.08 11.53 -8.63
C GLU A 98 -11.17 10.14 -9.26
N ALA A 99 -10.06 9.40 -9.29
CA ALA A 99 -10.02 8.03 -9.83
C ALA A 99 -10.88 7.05 -9.01
N MET A 100 -10.95 7.23 -7.68
CA MET A 100 -11.81 6.44 -6.80
C MET A 100 -13.29 6.66 -7.15
N LEU A 101 -13.69 7.91 -7.36
CA LEU A 101 -15.06 8.29 -7.73
C LEU A 101 -15.44 7.77 -9.12
N GLU A 102 -14.52 7.88 -10.08
CA GLU A 102 -14.74 7.31 -11.43
C GLU A 102 -14.87 5.78 -11.38
N GLY A 103 -14.08 5.11 -10.57
CA GLY A 103 -14.20 3.67 -10.35
C GLY A 103 -15.59 3.27 -9.84
N TRP A 104 -16.16 4.06 -8.94
CA TRP A 104 -17.54 3.87 -8.44
C TRP A 104 -18.58 4.13 -9.53
N LYS A 105 -18.51 5.27 -10.23
CA LYS A 105 -19.44 5.66 -11.29
C LYS A 105 -19.54 4.62 -12.41
N HIS A 106 -18.41 4.03 -12.78
CA HIS A 106 -18.30 3.07 -13.87
C HIS A 106 -18.33 1.60 -13.43
N HIS A 107 -18.60 1.33 -12.16
CA HIS A 107 -18.67 -0.02 -11.60
C HIS A 107 -17.44 -0.87 -11.89
N VAL A 108 -16.25 -0.30 -11.85
CA VAL A 108 -15.00 -1.01 -12.09
C VAL A 108 -14.81 -2.10 -11.03
N ARG A 109 -14.59 -3.37 -11.46
CA ARG A 109 -14.52 -4.54 -10.58
C ARG A 109 -13.16 -5.25 -10.63
N ASN A 110 -12.38 -5.02 -11.66
CA ASN A 110 -11.08 -5.65 -11.88
C ASN A 110 -9.91 -4.82 -11.34
N LEU A 111 -10.10 -4.18 -10.20
CA LEU A 111 -9.16 -3.22 -9.61
C LEU A 111 -8.90 -3.54 -8.14
N TRP A 112 -7.63 -3.58 -7.76
CA TRP A 112 -7.19 -3.61 -6.36
C TRP A 112 -6.23 -2.47 -6.07
N TRP A 113 -6.44 -1.79 -4.96
CA TRP A 113 -5.47 -0.88 -4.38
C TRP A 113 -4.95 -1.48 -3.08
N ILE A 114 -3.65 -1.74 -3.03
CA ILE A 114 -2.96 -2.24 -1.84
C ILE A 114 -2.24 -1.05 -1.22
N VAL A 115 -2.71 -0.62 -0.06
CA VAL A 115 -2.20 0.58 0.64
C VAL A 115 -1.25 0.14 1.75
N ASP A 116 0.00 0.56 1.67
CA ASP A 116 0.97 0.43 2.76
C ASP A 116 0.79 1.61 3.72
N TYR A 117 0.14 1.34 4.85
CA TYR A 117 -0.14 2.33 5.85
C TYR A 117 0.94 2.32 6.95
N ASN A 118 1.94 3.17 6.83
CA ASN A 118 3.08 3.24 7.73
C ASN A 118 3.06 4.42 8.71
N ARG A 119 2.02 5.25 8.69
CA ARG A 119 1.85 6.46 9.52
C ARG A 119 2.86 7.57 9.24
N GLN A 120 3.44 7.60 8.05
CA GLN A 120 4.43 8.62 7.66
C GLN A 120 4.09 9.21 6.29
N SER A 121 4.34 10.49 6.13
CA SER A 121 4.27 11.19 4.85
C SER A 121 5.58 11.93 4.64
N LEU A 122 6.37 11.50 3.64
CA LEU A 122 7.71 12.00 3.37
C LEU A 122 8.60 11.95 4.64
N ASP A 123 8.92 13.09 5.20
CA ASP A 123 9.74 13.28 6.40
C ASP A 123 8.93 13.66 7.65
N SER A 124 7.62 13.59 7.56
CA SER A 124 6.70 13.95 8.64
C SER A 124 5.83 12.77 9.09
N ILE A 125 5.17 12.97 10.21
CA ILE A 125 4.19 12.04 10.78
C ILE A 125 2.81 12.51 10.36
N ILE A 126 1.99 11.57 9.86
CA ILE A 126 0.63 11.88 9.41
C ILE A 126 -0.30 12.22 10.59
N THR A 127 -1.42 12.84 10.26
CA THR A 127 -2.51 13.14 11.20
C THR A 127 -3.01 11.87 11.89
N GLU A 128 -3.29 11.98 13.19
CA GLU A 128 -3.84 10.88 13.96
C GLU A 128 -5.16 10.35 13.36
N ARG A 129 -5.28 9.03 13.32
CA ARG A 129 -6.47 8.32 12.82
C ARG A 129 -6.79 8.56 11.34
N LEU A 130 -5.85 8.97 10.53
CA LEU A 130 -6.08 9.14 9.09
C LEU A 130 -6.57 7.85 8.45
N PHE A 131 -6.08 6.67 8.90
CA PHE A 131 -6.52 5.38 8.36
C PHE A 131 -8.04 5.16 8.48
N ALA A 132 -8.66 5.61 9.57
CA ALA A 132 -10.12 5.47 9.75
C ALA A 132 -10.88 6.34 8.72
N ARG A 133 -10.37 7.52 8.42
CA ARG A 133 -10.95 8.39 7.39
C ARG A 133 -10.80 7.81 5.99
N ILE A 134 -9.65 7.21 5.71
CA ILE A 134 -9.42 6.52 4.43
C ILE A 134 -10.36 5.31 4.32
N ASP A 135 -10.51 4.49 5.36
CA ASP A 135 -11.43 3.36 5.38
C ASP A 135 -12.89 3.80 5.15
N ASP A 136 -13.34 4.82 5.91
CA ASP A 136 -14.69 5.39 5.76
C ASP A 136 -14.93 5.88 4.32
N LEU A 137 -13.96 6.53 3.70
CA LEU A 137 -14.07 7.05 2.34
C LEU A 137 -14.19 5.92 1.31
N PHE A 138 -13.34 4.89 1.40
CA PHE A 138 -13.41 3.73 0.51
C PHE A 138 -14.78 3.03 0.60
N ARG A 139 -15.28 2.82 1.82
CA ARG A 139 -16.60 2.20 2.03
C ARG A 139 -17.72 3.06 1.50
N ALA A 140 -17.66 4.39 1.71
CA ALA A 140 -18.65 5.33 1.16
C ALA A 140 -18.69 5.31 -0.38
N MET A 141 -17.56 5.03 -1.02
CA MET A 141 -17.45 4.85 -2.47
C MET A 141 -17.74 3.40 -2.93
N GLY A 142 -18.29 2.56 -2.05
CA GLY A 142 -18.70 1.20 -2.39
C GLY A 142 -17.54 0.21 -2.61
N TRP A 143 -16.34 0.53 -2.15
CA TRP A 143 -15.20 -0.39 -2.17
C TRP A 143 -15.31 -1.42 -1.05
N ARG A 144 -14.89 -2.64 -1.35
CA ARG A 144 -14.64 -3.65 -0.33
C ARG A 144 -13.27 -3.39 0.29
N VAL A 145 -13.23 -3.15 1.60
CA VAL A 145 -11.99 -2.89 2.34
C VAL A 145 -11.65 -4.08 3.21
N GLU A 146 -10.41 -4.57 3.06
CA GLU A 146 -9.81 -5.60 3.90
C GLU A 146 -8.61 -5.00 4.62
N ILE A 147 -8.59 -5.08 5.96
CA ILE A 147 -7.52 -4.51 6.78
C ILE A 147 -6.62 -5.63 7.29
N LEU A 148 -5.36 -5.64 6.83
CA LEU A 148 -4.33 -6.60 7.23
C LEU A 148 -3.33 -5.90 8.16
N LYS A 149 -3.74 -5.63 9.40
CA LYS A 149 -2.95 -4.82 10.34
C LYS A 149 -1.96 -5.62 11.17
N TYR A 150 -2.30 -6.84 11.53
CA TYR A 150 -1.53 -7.63 12.46
C TYR A 150 -1.00 -8.91 11.83
N GLY A 151 0.21 -9.31 12.23
CA GLY A 151 0.76 -10.60 11.84
C GLY A 151 0.45 -11.68 12.86
N LYS A 152 0.71 -12.92 12.50
CA LYS A 152 0.39 -14.13 13.31
C LYS A 152 0.89 -14.08 14.77
N LEU A 153 2.02 -13.41 15.04
CA LEU A 153 2.56 -13.29 16.39
C LEU A 153 1.72 -12.37 17.25
N LEU A 154 1.26 -11.24 16.71
CA LEU A 154 0.36 -10.31 17.40
C LEU A 154 -1.03 -10.93 17.57
N ASP A 155 -1.58 -11.59 16.56
CA ASP A 155 -2.86 -12.30 16.68
C ASP A 155 -2.81 -13.36 17.81
N ARG A 156 -1.69 -14.07 17.91
CA ARG A 156 -1.46 -15.02 18.99
C ARG A 156 -1.34 -14.31 20.36
N ALA A 157 -0.67 -13.17 20.43
CA ALA A 157 -0.57 -12.40 21.67
C ALA A 157 -1.93 -11.85 22.11
N PHE A 158 -2.76 -11.38 21.16
CA PHE A 158 -4.11 -10.89 21.45
C PHE A 158 -5.07 -11.97 21.97
N SER A 159 -4.79 -13.23 21.69
CA SER A 159 -5.58 -14.36 22.22
C SER A 159 -5.16 -14.81 23.63
N GLN A 160 -4.15 -14.20 24.23
CA GLN A 160 -3.71 -14.45 25.61
C GLN A 160 -4.38 -13.51 26.60
N THR A 161 -4.24 -13.80 27.91
CA THR A 161 -4.65 -12.89 28.98
C THR A 161 -3.95 -11.53 28.79
N GLY A 162 -4.70 -10.45 28.94
CA GLY A 162 -4.18 -9.10 28.65
C GLY A 162 -4.08 -8.72 27.16
N GLY A 163 -4.43 -9.62 26.24
CA GLY A 163 -4.32 -9.40 24.80
C GLY A 163 -5.18 -8.24 24.29
N ASP A 164 -6.35 -8.04 24.86
CA ASP A 164 -7.22 -6.90 24.51
C ASP A 164 -6.61 -5.56 24.93
N ALA A 165 -5.96 -5.51 26.09
CA ALA A 165 -5.26 -4.32 26.54
C ALA A 165 -4.08 -3.99 25.60
N LEU A 166 -3.29 -4.99 25.22
CA LEU A 166 -2.21 -4.84 24.26
C LEU A 166 -2.72 -4.31 22.91
N LYS A 167 -3.78 -4.90 22.36
CA LYS A 167 -4.38 -4.48 21.09
C LYS A 167 -4.86 -3.04 21.17
N HIS A 168 -5.58 -2.71 22.24
CA HIS A 168 -6.09 -1.37 22.48
C HIS A 168 -4.97 -0.32 22.61
N TRP A 169 -3.89 -0.68 23.31
CA TRP A 169 -2.72 0.18 23.45
C TRP A 169 -2.06 0.47 22.08
N ILE A 170 -1.84 -0.58 21.26
CA ILE A 170 -1.27 -0.42 19.91
C ILE A 170 -2.16 0.45 19.02
N ASP A 171 -3.48 0.26 19.12
CA ASP A 171 -4.45 1.01 18.30
C ASP A 171 -4.52 2.48 18.69
N ARG A 172 -4.25 2.81 19.93
CA ARG A 172 -4.25 4.19 20.45
C ARG A 172 -2.87 4.82 20.56
N CYS A 173 -1.81 4.08 20.32
CA CYS A 173 -0.45 4.60 20.35
C CYS A 173 -0.35 5.82 19.43
N PRO A 174 0.02 7.00 19.95
CA PRO A 174 0.21 8.19 19.12
C PRO A 174 1.22 7.94 18.00
N ASN A 175 0.98 8.50 16.82
CA ASN A 175 1.84 8.26 15.65
C ASN A 175 3.29 8.66 15.91
N SER A 176 3.54 9.74 16.65
CA SER A 176 4.88 10.18 17.05
C SER A 176 5.59 9.16 17.95
N LEU A 177 4.88 8.63 18.95
CA LEU A 177 5.42 7.59 19.82
C LEU A 177 5.65 6.29 19.05
N TYR A 178 4.71 5.88 18.21
CA TYR A 178 4.83 4.70 17.37
C TYR A 178 6.09 4.79 16.48
N SER A 179 6.31 5.92 15.82
CA SER A 179 7.48 6.15 14.98
C SER A 179 8.78 6.09 15.79
N ALA A 180 8.82 6.76 16.96
CA ALA A 180 9.99 6.75 17.83
C ALA A 180 10.32 5.34 18.37
N LEU A 181 9.31 4.57 18.77
CA LEU A 181 9.49 3.20 19.26
C LEU A 181 9.94 2.26 18.14
N THR A 182 9.39 2.43 16.92
CA THR A 182 9.80 1.66 15.75
C THR A 182 11.27 1.92 15.40
N TYR A 183 11.72 3.17 15.47
CA TYR A 183 13.11 3.53 15.26
C TYR A 183 14.04 2.96 16.36
N LYS A 184 13.63 3.02 17.63
CA LYS A 184 14.42 2.52 18.78
C LYS A 184 14.41 0.98 18.88
N GLY A 185 13.45 0.32 18.28
CA GLY A 185 13.36 -1.14 18.23
C GLY A 185 12.67 -1.81 19.43
N GLY A 186 12.67 -3.14 19.43
CA GLY A 186 11.84 -3.95 20.33
C GLY A 186 12.08 -3.76 21.82
N ALA A 187 13.30 -3.40 22.25
CA ALA A 187 13.59 -3.13 23.66
C ALA A 187 12.80 -1.91 24.16
N ALA A 188 12.77 -0.83 23.36
CA ALA A 188 12.02 0.37 23.72
C ALA A 188 10.50 0.11 23.71
N TRP A 189 10.01 -0.68 22.75
CA TRP A 189 8.60 -1.13 22.73
C TRP A 189 8.25 -1.86 24.01
N ARG A 190 9.08 -2.81 24.45
CA ARG A 190 8.86 -3.58 25.67
C ARG A 190 8.83 -2.68 26.92
N GLU A 191 9.78 -1.77 27.05
CA GLU A 191 9.86 -0.84 28.18
C GLU A 191 8.59 -0.01 28.31
N TYR A 192 8.12 0.59 27.22
CA TYR A 192 6.90 1.39 27.21
C TYR A 192 5.64 0.57 27.50
N LEU A 193 5.52 -0.61 26.87
CA LEU A 193 4.39 -1.51 27.14
C LEU A 193 4.32 -1.93 28.60
N MET A 194 5.44 -2.35 29.19
CA MET A 194 5.49 -2.76 30.59
C MET A 194 5.16 -1.61 31.55
N LYS A 195 5.51 -0.37 31.19
CA LYS A 195 5.18 0.82 31.98
C LYS A 195 3.68 1.13 31.94
N ASP A 196 3.04 1.00 30.78
CA ASP A 196 1.66 1.46 30.57
C ASP A 196 0.63 0.37 30.87
N ILE A 197 0.94 -0.91 30.58
CA ILE A 197 0.01 -2.04 30.70
C ILE A 197 0.64 -3.29 31.32
N GLY A 198 1.77 -3.17 32.01
CA GLY A 198 2.50 -4.32 32.58
C GLY A 198 1.79 -5.05 33.70
N ASP A 199 0.77 -4.44 34.33
CA ASP A 199 -0.02 -4.98 35.41
C ASP A 199 -1.37 -5.56 34.95
N VAL A 200 -1.60 -5.71 33.64
CA VAL A 200 -2.84 -6.25 33.04
C VAL A 200 -2.67 -7.72 32.55
#